data_54abc7b17e018553aac65d1e1af4b034
#
_entry.id   54abc7b17e018553aac65d1e1af4b034
#
_cell.length_a   1.000
_cell.length_b   1.000
_cell.length_c   1.000
_cell.angle_alpha   90.00
_cell.angle_beta   90.00
_cell.angle_gamma   90.00
#
_symmetry.space_group_name_H-M   'P 1'
#
loop_
_entity.id
_entity.type
_entity.pdbx_description
1 polymer ?
#
loop_
_entity_poly.entity_id
_entity_poly.type
_entity_poly.pdbx_seq_one_letter_code
_entity_poly.pdbx_strand_id
1 'polypeptide(L)'
;MKKAIVCILALALVLAASLALADQKITLMLGNSQADSHPWNRAIEDMIRLADEYSDGRIEIINYPNATLGNENEMFESMMHGTMDMCIVDPTVGNTYAKELELFSLPFLFRNYEHWEAVLDGEIGQDFSNLILEKTGSVKIMAYWGGSTRNVLAVKAPVLSIDDLQGFKLRLAASELKFSVWEAVGCLPVTIAFGETYSALASGLCDGMENEFPSILSAKFYEPAPYITLTEHEITVRPLFMNADVFNSMDEALQAALLKA
;
A
#
# COMPACT_ATOMS: atom_id res chain seq x y z
N MET A 1 -58.49 12.96 -11.15
CA MET A 1 -58.06 13.01 -9.75
C MET A 1 -57.27 11.77 -9.31
N LYS A 2 -57.76 10.51 -9.45
CA LYS A 2 -57.01 9.30 -9.01
C LYS A 2 -55.63 9.14 -9.69
N LYS A 3 -55.51 9.41 -10.99
CA LYS A 3 -54.22 9.30 -11.71
C LYS A 3 -53.19 10.37 -11.24
N ALA A 4 -53.64 11.58 -10.92
CA ALA A 4 -52.74 12.63 -10.40
C ALA A 4 -52.24 12.31 -8.98
N ILE A 5 -53.08 11.73 -8.12
CA ILE A 5 -52.71 11.27 -6.77
C ILE A 5 -51.66 10.14 -6.86
N VAL A 6 -51.83 9.21 -7.78
CA VAL A 6 -50.87 8.10 -7.99
C VAL A 6 -49.51 8.64 -8.48
N CYS A 7 -49.51 9.63 -9.40
CA CYS A 7 -48.27 10.26 -9.84
C CYS A 7 -47.55 11.04 -8.71
N ILE A 8 -48.29 11.76 -7.85
CA ILE A 8 -47.72 12.49 -6.74
C ILE A 8 -47.15 11.51 -5.68
N LEU A 9 -47.85 10.42 -5.39
CA LEU A 9 -47.37 9.37 -4.48
C LEU A 9 -46.12 8.66 -5.03
N ALA A 10 -46.10 8.36 -6.34
CA ALA A 10 -44.93 7.76 -6.98
C ALA A 10 -43.71 8.72 -6.95
N LEU A 11 -43.92 10.02 -7.20
CA LEU A 11 -42.89 11.04 -7.14
C LEU A 11 -42.38 11.24 -5.71
N ALA A 12 -43.27 11.23 -4.72
CA ALA A 12 -42.91 11.30 -3.30
C ALA A 12 -42.14 10.08 -2.81
N LEU A 13 -42.47 8.88 -3.30
CA LEU A 13 -41.74 7.65 -3.02
C LEU A 13 -40.33 7.66 -3.64
N VAL A 14 -40.20 8.15 -4.88
CA VAL A 14 -38.89 8.31 -5.54
C VAL A 14 -38.05 9.35 -4.83
N LEU A 15 -38.61 10.48 -4.41
CA LEU A 15 -37.90 11.49 -3.60
C LEU A 15 -37.51 10.94 -2.21
N ALA A 16 -38.37 10.19 -1.55
CA ALA A 16 -38.07 9.59 -0.25
C ALA A 16 -36.99 8.50 -0.38
N ALA A 17 -36.99 7.71 -1.45
CA ALA A 17 -35.95 6.72 -1.73
C ALA A 17 -34.60 7.39 -2.04
N SER A 18 -34.60 8.49 -2.81
CA SER A 18 -33.36 9.24 -3.09
C SER A 18 -32.80 9.95 -1.84
N LEU A 19 -33.65 10.44 -0.94
CA LEU A 19 -33.22 11.01 0.36
C LEU A 19 -32.67 9.93 1.31
N ALA A 20 -33.24 8.72 1.30
CA ALA A 20 -32.75 7.62 2.13
C ALA A 20 -31.39 7.06 1.66
N LEU A 21 -31.12 7.08 0.34
CA LEU A 21 -29.79 6.74 -0.20
C LEU A 21 -28.76 7.84 0.09
N ALA A 22 -29.18 9.10 0.15
CA ALA A 22 -28.29 10.24 0.42
C ALA A 22 -27.74 10.27 1.87
N ASP A 23 -28.30 9.50 2.78
CA ASP A 23 -27.94 9.50 4.21
C ASP A 23 -27.21 8.21 4.65
N GLN A 24 -26.83 7.34 3.70
CA GLN A 24 -26.13 6.10 4.03
C GLN A 24 -24.66 6.38 4.36
N LYS A 25 -24.27 6.16 5.61
CA LYS A 25 -22.89 6.18 6.08
C LYS A 25 -22.20 4.87 5.71
N ILE A 26 -20.98 4.97 5.16
CA ILE A 26 -20.13 3.83 4.80
C ILE A 26 -18.91 3.86 5.71
N THR A 27 -18.61 2.74 6.35
CA THR A 27 -17.39 2.57 7.16
C THR A 27 -16.42 1.69 6.37
N LEU A 28 -15.20 2.17 6.17
CA LEU A 28 -14.13 1.50 5.43
C LEU A 28 -12.99 1.10 6.39
N MET A 29 -12.53 -0.14 6.28
CA MET A 29 -11.38 -0.66 7.01
C MET A 29 -10.11 -0.48 6.16
N LEU A 30 -9.10 0.21 6.70
CA LEU A 30 -7.79 0.37 6.07
C LEU A 30 -6.72 -0.29 6.92
N GLY A 31 -6.01 -1.29 6.37
CA GLY A 31 -4.92 -1.99 7.04
C GLY A 31 -3.54 -1.59 6.51
N ASN A 32 -2.55 -1.50 7.40
CA ASN A 32 -1.14 -1.36 7.02
C ASN A 32 -0.21 -1.97 8.07
N SER A 33 1.02 -2.31 7.68
CA SER A 33 2.02 -2.95 8.55
C SER A 33 2.88 -1.98 9.36
N GLN A 34 2.76 -0.67 9.10
CA GLN A 34 3.66 0.33 9.66
C GLN A 34 3.25 0.72 11.09
N ALA A 35 4.26 1.05 11.92
CA ALA A 35 4.04 1.55 13.26
C ALA A 35 3.27 2.89 13.26
N ASP A 36 2.53 3.18 14.34
CA ASP A 36 1.75 4.44 14.49
C ASP A 36 2.58 5.70 14.22
N SER A 37 3.87 5.66 14.59
CA SER A 37 4.80 6.78 14.38
C SER A 37 5.25 6.97 12.93
N HIS A 38 4.92 6.03 12.02
CA HIS A 38 5.31 6.13 10.62
C HIS A 38 4.59 7.30 9.92
N PRO A 39 5.26 8.08 9.05
CA PRO A 39 4.64 9.22 8.35
C PRO A 39 3.37 8.86 7.57
N TRP A 40 3.25 7.63 7.08
CA TRP A 40 2.02 7.19 6.39
C TRP A 40 0.79 7.24 7.29
N ASN A 41 0.90 6.86 8.57
CA ASN A 41 -0.24 6.91 9.47
C ASN A 41 -0.72 8.35 9.69
N ARG A 42 0.18 9.35 9.68
CA ARG A 42 -0.21 10.76 9.68
C ARG A 42 -0.92 11.18 8.39
N ALA A 43 -0.44 10.72 7.23
CA ALA A 43 -1.11 10.99 5.96
C ALA A 43 -2.47 10.27 5.88
N ILE A 44 -2.60 9.06 6.46
CA ILE A 44 -3.88 8.36 6.59
C ILE A 44 -4.85 9.16 7.48
N GLU A 45 -4.39 9.77 8.57
CA GLU A 45 -5.21 10.65 9.42
C GLU A 45 -5.76 11.84 8.63
N ASP A 46 -4.93 12.45 7.76
CA ASP A 46 -5.38 13.52 6.88
C ASP A 46 -6.38 13.01 5.84
N MET A 47 -6.15 11.85 5.23
CA MET A 47 -7.09 11.22 4.31
C MET A 47 -8.44 10.91 4.99
N ILE A 48 -8.44 10.39 6.23
CA ILE A 48 -9.65 10.13 7.01
C ILE A 48 -10.45 11.43 7.19
N ARG A 49 -9.79 12.49 7.63
CA ARG A 49 -10.40 13.80 7.84
C ARG A 49 -10.97 14.38 6.53
N LEU A 50 -10.20 14.26 5.43
CA LEU A 50 -10.64 14.78 4.14
C LEU A 50 -11.79 13.96 3.54
N ALA A 51 -11.77 12.63 3.70
CA ALA A 51 -12.86 11.77 3.25
C ALA A 51 -14.16 12.08 3.99
N ASP A 52 -14.10 12.30 5.31
CA ASP A 52 -15.25 12.74 6.11
C ASP A 52 -15.78 14.10 5.63
N GLU A 53 -14.87 15.09 5.48
CA GLU A 53 -15.20 16.45 5.02
C GLU A 53 -15.83 16.45 3.61
N TYR A 54 -15.21 15.77 2.64
CA TYR A 54 -15.66 15.79 1.24
C TYR A 54 -16.91 14.95 1.01
N SER A 55 -17.22 14.02 1.89
CA SER A 55 -18.43 13.20 1.84
C SER A 55 -19.59 13.71 2.71
N ASP A 56 -19.44 14.89 3.33
CA ASP A 56 -20.40 15.41 4.31
C ASP A 56 -20.67 14.42 5.46
N GLY A 57 -19.62 13.72 5.95
CA GLY A 57 -19.67 12.75 7.05
C GLY A 57 -20.19 11.37 6.65
N ARG A 58 -20.34 11.09 5.35
CA ARG A 58 -20.86 9.81 4.85
C ARG A 58 -19.80 8.72 4.72
N ILE A 59 -18.50 9.07 4.64
CA ILE A 59 -17.39 8.12 4.63
C ILE A 59 -16.65 8.19 5.96
N GLU A 60 -16.61 7.06 6.66
CA GLU A 60 -15.78 6.85 7.84
C GLU A 60 -14.69 5.84 7.48
N ILE A 61 -13.42 6.20 7.63
CA ILE A 61 -12.30 5.27 7.45
C ILE A 61 -11.70 4.95 8.81
N ILE A 62 -11.54 3.67 9.11
CA ILE A 62 -10.87 3.19 10.32
C ILE A 62 -9.52 2.62 9.94
N ASN A 63 -8.44 3.25 10.41
CA ASN A 63 -7.08 2.79 10.19
C ASN A 63 -6.68 1.71 11.21
N TYR A 64 -6.07 0.65 10.74
CA TYR A 64 -5.53 -0.49 11.49
C TYR A 64 -4.03 -0.64 11.21
N PRO A 65 -3.16 0.12 11.91
CA PRO A 65 -1.71 0.05 11.77
C PRO A 65 -1.10 -1.19 12.45
N ASN A 66 0.24 -1.29 12.43
CA ASN A 66 1.01 -2.32 13.14
C ASN A 66 0.67 -3.76 12.75
N ALA A 67 0.22 -4.00 11.52
CA ALA A 67 -0.23 -5.32 11.06
C ALA A 67 -1.31 -5.95 11.98
N THR A 68 -2.18 -5.13 12.60
CA THR A 68 -3.23 -5.61 13.53
C THR A 68 -4.30 -6.45 12.83
N LEU A 69 -4.44 -6.33 11.51
CA LEU A 69 -5.35 -7.15 10.70
C LEU A 69 -4.62 -8.32 9.98
N GLY A 70 -3.40 -8.65 10.40
CA GLY A 70 -2.57 -9.68 9.79
C GLY A 70 -1.33 -9.12 9.10
N ASN A 71 -0.47 -9.99 8.56
CA ASN A 71 0.68 -9.59 7.75
C ASN A 71 0.24 -9.04 6.38
N GLU A 72 1.18 -8.50 5.60
CA GLU A 72 0.85 -7.84 4.32
C GLU A 72 0.15 -8.75 3.31
N ASN A 73 0.53 -10.05 3.23
CA ASN A 73 -0.15 -11.01 2.36
C ASN A 73 -1.60 -11.25 2.82
N GLU A 74 -1.80 -11.47 4.12
CA GLU A 74 -3.14 -11.68 4.71
C GLU A 74 -4.03 -10.47 4.51
N MET A 75 -3.50 -9.25 4.67
CA MET A 75 -4.23 -8.02 4.42
C MET A 75 -4.62 -7.86 2.94
N PHE A 76 -3.69 -8.13 2.02
CA PHE A 76 -3.97 -8.05 0.58
C PHE A 76 -5.03 -9.07 0.15
N GLU A 77 -4.93 -10.32 0.60
CA GLU A 77 -5.94 -11.36 0.32
C GLU A 77 -7.30 -11.01 0.92
N SER A 78 -7.33 -10.50 2.15
CA SER A 78 -8.56 -10.06 2.81
C SER A 78 -9.24 -8.93 2.04
N MET A 79 -8.46 -7.97 1.53
CA MET A 79 -8.95 -6.88 0.69
C MET A 79 -9.46 -7.42 -0.66
N MET A 80 -8.74 -8.31 -1.32
CA MET A 80 -9.21 -8.94 -2.57
C MET A 80 -10.55 -9.65 -2.42
N HIS A 81 -10.76 -10.33 -1.29
CA HIS A 81 -11.99 -11.08 -1.00
C HIS A 81 -13.10 -10.23 -0.37
N GLY A 82 -12.89 -8.94 -0.17
CA GLY A 82 -13.89 -8.01 0.37
C GLY A 82 -14.19 -8.20 1.86
N THR A 83 -13.30 -8.88 2.62
CA THR A 83 -13.37 -8.95 4.08
C THR A 83 -12.64 -7.79 4.77
N MET A 84 -11.87 -7.04 4.00
CA MET A 84 -11.26 -5.74 4.31
C MET A 84 -11.43 -4.84 3.09
N ASP A 85 -11.53 -3.53 3.27
CA ASP A 85 -11.87 -2.62 2.18
C ASP A 85 -10.63 -2.07 1.46
N MET A 86 -9.61 -1.68 2.23
CA MET A 86 -8.39 -1.03 1.73
C MET A 86 -7.14 -1.54 2.45
N CYS A 87 -6.00 -1.54 1.77
CA CYS A 87 -4.70 -1.75 2.41
C CYS A 87 -3.58 -0.98 1.72
N ILE A 88 -2.55 -0.61 2.51
CA ILE A 88 -1.26 -0.13 2.01
C ILE A 88 -0.22 -1.17 2.38
N VAL A 89 0.27 -1.89 1.36
CA VAL A 89 1.21 -3.02 1.52
C VAL A 89 2.27 -2.98 0.41
N ASP A 90 3.31 -3.80 0.52
CA ASP A 90 4.27 -3.98 -0.57
C ASP A 90 3.53 -4.53 -1.81
N PRO A 91 3.64 -3.90 -2.99
CA PRO A 91 2.93 -4.35 -4.17
C PRO A 91 3.27 -5.79 -4.56
N THR A 92 4.45 -6.28 -4.21
CA THR A 92 4.88 -7.64 -4.54
C THR A 92 4.05 -8.75 -3.89
N VAL A 93 3.31 -8.47 -2.83
CA VAL A 93 2.38 -9.46 -2.22
C VAL A 93 1.25 -9.87 -3.18
N GLY A 94 0.93 -9.03 -4.15
CA GLY A 94 -0.06 -9.32 -5.19
C GLY A 94 0.48 -10.03 -6.43
N ASN A 95 1.78 -10.40 -6.48
CA ASN A 95 2.43 -10.92 -7.69
C ASN A 95 1.84 -12.25 -8.21
N THR A 96 1.30 -13.07 -7.34
CA THR A 96 0.60 -14.32 -7.72
C THR A 96 -0.66 -14.06 -8.52
N TYR A 97 -1.27 -12.90 -8.37
CA TYR A 97 -2.48 -12.47 -9.07
C TYR A 97 -2.16 -11.60 -10.29
N ALA A 98 -1.16 -10.73 -10.16
CA ALA A 98 -0.68 -9.84 -11.23
C ALA A 98 0.83 -9.65 -11.10
N LYS A 99 1.61 -10.36 -11.92
CA LYS A 99 3.10 -10.32 -11.90
C LYS A 99 3.65 -8.91 -12.16
N GLU A 100 2.90 -8.08 -12.82
CA GLU A 100 3.25 -6.70 -13.13
C GLU A 100 3.48 -5.85 -11.87
N LEU A 101 2.89 -6.21 -10.74
CA LEU A 101 3.13 -5.56 -9.45
C LEU A 101 4.60 -5.64 -9.00
N GLU A 102 5.36 -6.61 -9.47
CA GLU A 102 6.81 -6.71 -9.22
C GLU A 102 7.64 -5.65 -9.93
N LEU A 103 7.11 -4.99 -10.97
CA LEU A 103 7.83 -3.92 -11.67
C LEU A 103 8.30 -2.81 -10.73
N PHE A 104 7.53 -2.51 -9.69
CA PHE A 104 7.90 -1.50 -8.70
C PHE A 104 9.12 -1.87 -7.84
N SER A 105 9.58 -3.12 -7.92
CA SER A 105 10.78 -3.63 -7.25
C SER A 105 12.03 -3.62 -8.12
N LEU A 106 11.94 -3.11 -9.36
CA LEU A 106 13.12 -2.96 -10.21
C LEU A 106 14.04 -1.87 -9.66
N PRO A 107 15.32 -2.19 -9.45
CA PRO A 107 16.29 -1.19 -9.07
C PRO A 107 16.38 -0.07 -10.11
N PHE A 108 16.50 1.16 -9.64
CA PHE A 108 16.69 2.35 -10.49
C PHE A 108 15.59 2.56 -11.54
N LEU A 109 14.36 2.04 -11.30
CA LEU A 109 13.21 2.23 -12.17
C LEU A 109 12.88 3.72 -12.36
N PHE A 110 12.91 4.48 -11.28
CA PHE A 110 12.71 5.92 -11.28
C PHE A 110 14.04 6.66 -11.12
N ARG A 111 14.25 7.72 -11.89
CA ARG A 111 15.48 8.53 -11.85
C ARG A 111 15.57 9.41 -10.60
N ASN A 112 14.41 9.92 -10.16
CA ASN A 112 14.23 10.81 -9.02
C ASN A 112 12.77 10.87 -8.64
N TYR A 113 12.43 11.64 -7.60
CA TYR A 113 11.07 11.79 -7.11
C TYR A 113 10.13 12.43 -8.15
N GLU A 114 10.58 13.45 -8.87
CA GLU A 114 9.78 14.12 -9.91
C GLU A 114 9.41 13.16 -11.05
N HIS A 115 10.31 12.24 -11.41
CA HIS A 115 10.02 11.19 -12.39
C HIS A 115 9.03 10.15 -11.84
N TRP A 116 9.19 9.76 -10.56
CA TRP A 116 8.28 8.88 -9.84
C TRP A 116 6.85 9.44 -9.85
N GLU A 117 6.69 10.70 -9.43
CA GLU A 117 5.41 11.40 -9.39
C GLU A 117 4.79 11.55 -10.79
N ALA A 118 5.55 12.02 -11.76
CA ALA A 118 5.07 12.20 -13.13
C ALA A 118 4.60 10.90 -13.81
N VAL A 119 5.22 9.76 -13.48
CA VAL A 119 4.83 8.44 -14.00
C VAL A 119 3.60 7.90 -13.30
N LEU A 120 3.59 7.93 -11.97
CA LEU A 120 2.55 7.27 -11.18
C LEU A 120 1.26 8.08 -11.08
N ASP A 121 1.34 9.40 -11.02
CA ASP A 121 0.16 10.30 -11.03
C ASP A 121 -0.32 10.61 -12.46
N GLY A 122 0.44 10.16 -13.47
CA GLY A 122 0.14 10.35 -14.88
C GLY A 122 -0.65 9.20 -15.51
N GLU A 123 -0.69 9.25 -16.85
CA GLU A 123 -1.37 8.25 -17.70
C GLU A 123 -0.84 6.83 -17.46
N ILE A 124 0.49 6.67 -17.28
CA ILE A 124 1.12 5.36 -17.05
C ILE A 124 0.61 4.73 -15.74
N GLY A 125 0.54 5.50 -14.66
CA GLY A 125 0.01 5.00 -13.38
C GLY A 125 -1.46 4.64 -13.46
N GLN A 126 -2.27 5.39 -14.21
CA GLN A 126 -3.67 5.07 -14.45
C GLN A 126 -3.83 3.80 -15.29
N ASP A 127 -3.05 3.66 -16.37
CA ASP A 127 -3.06 2.46 -17.20
C ASP A 127 -2.62 1.22 -16.41
N PHE A 128 -1.63 1.38 -15.54
CA PHE A 128 -1.21 0.31 -14.64
C PHE A 128 -2.31 -0.08 -13.65
N SER A 129 -3.02 0.89 -13.05
CA SER A 129 -4.17 0.61 -12.19
C SER A 129 -5.28 -0.16 -12.92
N ASN A 130 -5.58 0.24 -14.16
CA ASN A 130 -6.57 -0.45 -15.00
C ASN A 130 -6.12 -1.89 -15.33
N LEU A 131 -4.85 -2.09 -15.64
CA LEU A 131 -4.27 -3.42 -15.91
C LEU A 131 -4.38 -4.35 -14.70
N ILE A 132 -4.09 -3.84 -13.50
CA ILE A 132 -4.19 -4.62 -12.26
C ILE A 132 -5.66 -5.01 -12.00
N LEU A 133 -6.59 -4.07 -12.17
CA LEU A 133 -8.01 -4.35 -12.04
C LEU A 133 -8.48 -5.39 -13.06
N GLU A 134 -8.07 -5.30 -14.33
CA GLU A 134 -8.41 -6.28 -15.38
C GLU A 134 -7.93 -7.69 -15.01
N LYS A 135 -6.68 -7.80 -14.51
CA LYS A 135 -6.07 -9.10 -14.19
C LYS A 135 -6.64 -9.75 -12.93
N THR A 136 -6.94 -8.97 -11.93
CA THR A 136 -7.40 -9.45 -10.62
C THR A 136 -8.92 -9.52 -10.51
N GLY A 137 -9.63 -8.69 -11.27
CA GLY A 137 -11.08 -8.53 -11.22
C GLY A 137 -11.62 -7.81 -9.98
N SER A 138 -10.79 -7.63 -8.94
CA SER A 138 -11.23 -7.10 -7.65
C SER A 138 -10.30 -6.05 -7.03
N VAL A 139 -9.08 -5.86 -7.55
CA VAL A 139 -8.10 -4.94 -6.98
C VAL A 139 -8.04 -3.64 -7.76
N LYS A 140 -8.38 -2.54 -7.10
CA LYS A 140 -8.23 -1.17 -7.62
C LYS A 140 -7.08 -0.47 -6.91
N ILE A 141 -6.19 0.17 -7.65
CA ILE A 141 -5.20 1.10 -7.09
C ILE A 141 -5.85 2.49 -7.04
N MET A 142 -5.96 3.03 -5.84
CA MET A 142 -6.57 4.35 -5.61
C MET A 142 -5.56 5.47 -5.71
N ALA A 143 -4.34 5.24 -5.21
CA ALA A 143 -3.24 6.20 -5.20
C ALA A 143 -1.91 5.46 -5.04
N TYR A 144 -0.80 6.15 -5.35
CA TYR A 144 0.55 5.65 -5.12
C TYR A 144 1.21 6.47 -4.01
N TRP A 145 1.64 5.79 -2.96
CA TRP A 145 2.32 6.36 -1.81
C TRP A 145 3.79 5.95 -1.83
N GLY A 146 4.65 6.62 -1.06
CA GLY A 146 6.07 6.31 -0.95
C GLY A 146 6.98 7.49 -1.26
N GLY A 147 7.88 7.34 -2.23
CA GLY A 147 8.78 8.40 -2.68
C GLY A 147 10.09 8.51 -1.90
N SER A 148 10.31 7.71 -0.85
CA SER A 148 11.59 7.63 -0.14
C SER A 148 12.50 6.57 -0.78
N THR A 149 13.82 6.82 -0.77
CA THR A 149 14.81 5.87 -1.31
C THR A 149 15.11 4.74 -0.33
N ARG A 150 15.31 3.54 -0.87
CA ARG A 150 15.68 2.35 -0.10
C ARG A 150 17.19 2.18 -0.06
N ASN A 151 17.68 1.75 1.10
CA ASN A 151 19.08 1.65 1.45
C ASN A 151 19.37 0.33 2.16
N VAL A 152 20.61 -0.15 2.10
CA VAL A 152 21.04 -1.37 2.79
C VAL A 152 21.41 -1.07 4.23
N LEU A 153 20.90 -1.89 5.15
CA LEU A 153 21.31 -1.93 6.56
C LEU A 153 22.04 -3.23 6.82
N ALA A 154 23.11 -3.15 7.63
CA ALA A 154 23.89 -4.31 8.03
C ALA A 154 24.08 -4.38 9.56
N VAL A 155 24.10 -5.62 10.10
CA VAL A 155 24.21 -5.89 11.53
C VAL A 155 25.64 -5.71 12.04
N LYS A 156 26.66 -6.19 11.31
CA LYS A 156 28.03 -6.35 11.82
C LYS A 156 29.03 -5.31 11.29
N ALA A 157 28.89 -4.92 10.03
CA ALA A 157 29.82 -4.02 9.35
C ALA A 157 29.12 -3.31 8.19
N PRO A 158 29.56 -2.11 7.78
CA PRO A 158 28.99 -1.43 6.63
C PRO A 158 29.30 -2.20 5.32
N VAL A 159 28.38 -2.18 4.38
CA VAL A 159 28.58 -2.65 3.02
C VAL A 159 29.18 -1.51 2.21
N LEU A 160 30.44 -1.62 1.80
CA LEU A 160 31.20 -0.56 1.12
C LEU A 160 31.38 -0.84 -0.37
N SER A 161 31.20 -2.11 -0.77
CA SER A 161 31.36 -2.57 -2.16
C SER A 161 30.44 -3.75 -2.43
N ILE A 162 30.30 -4.15 -3.71
CA ILE A 162 29.58 -5.35 -4.11
C ILE A 162 30.24 -6.61 -3.54
N ASP A 163 31.56 -6.61 -3.32
CA ASP A 163 32.26 -7.75 -2.76
C ASP A 163 31.81 -8.06 -1.32
N ASP A 164 31.39 -7.04 -0.54
CA ASP A 164 30.89 -7.21 0.81
C ASP A 164 29.49 -7.90 0.85
N LEU A 165 28.82 -7.97 -0.30
CA LEU A 165 27.54 -8.67 -0.46
C LEU A 165 27.68 -10.17 -0.74
N GLN A 166 28.90 -10.68 -0.98
CA GLN A 166 29.11 -12.10 -1.25
C GLN A 166 28.75 -12.97 -0.05
N GLY A 167 27.70 -13.76 -0.19
CA GLY A 167 27.18 -14.60 0.88
C GLY A 167 26.40 -13.88 1.98
N PHE A 168 26.15 -12.57 1.80
CA PHE A 168 25.40 -11.75 2.75
C PHE A 168 23.93 -12.17 2.81
N LYS A 169 23.47 -12.63 3.96
CA LYS A 169 22.06 -13.02 4.18
C LYS A 169 21.19 -11.76 4.27
N LEU A 170 20.62 -11.40 3.16
CA LEU A 170 19.78 -10.19 3.05
C LEU A 170 18.31 -10.53 3.28
N ARG A 171 17.70 -9.92 4.29
CA ARG A 171 16.25 -10.01 4.49
C ARG A 171 15.52 -9.22 3.41
N LEU A 172 14.54 -9.86 2.76
CA LEU A 172 13.62 -9.25 1.79
C LEU A 172 12.16 -9.56 2.14
N ALA A 173 11.24 -8.75 1.62
CA ALA A 173 9.85 -9.17 1.42
C ALA A 173 9.79 -10.24 0.31
N ALA A 174 8.71 -11.02 0.25
CA ALA A 174 8.55 -12.04 -0.78
C ALA A 174 8.41 -11.40 -2.17
N SER A 175 9.42 -11.60 -3.03
CA SER A 175 9.43 -11.15 -4.43
C SER A 175 10.46 -11.93 -5.21
N GLU A 176 10.04 -12.60 -6.28
CA GLU A 176 10.96 -13.34 -7.16
C GLU A 176 11.95 -12.40 -7.83
N LEU A 177 11.50 -11.21 -8.21
CA LEU A 177 12.35 -10.21 -8.85
C LEU A 177 13.40 -9.67 -7.89
N LYS A 178 13.03 -9.27 -6.66
CA LYS A 178 14.00 -8.82 -5.65
C LYS A 178 15.02 -9.89 -5.33
N PHE A 179 14.59 -11.14 -5.21
CA PHE A 179 15.50 -12.28 -5.01
C PHE A 179 16.53 -12.36 -6.13
N SER A 180 16.07 -12.41 -7.39
CA SER A 180 16.96 -12.50 -8.56
C SER A 180 17.97 -11.34 -8.63
N VAL A 181 17.52 -10.12 -8.31
CA VAL A 181 18.39 -8.93 -8.30
C VAL A 181 19.50 -9.05 -7.25
N TRP A 182 19.13 -9.40 -6.00
CA TRP A 182 20.10 -9.47 -4.92
C TRP A 182 21.00 -10.71 -5.00
N GLU A 183 20.51 -11.84 -5.53
CA GLU A 183 21.35 -13.00 -5.88
C GLU A 183 22.39 -12.67 -6.95
N ALA A 184 22.02 -11.86 -7.96
CA ALA A 184 22.95 -11.46 -9.02
C ALA A 184 24.16 -10.65 -8.51
N VAL A 185 24.03 -9.98 -7.36
CA VAL A 185 25.13 -9.28 -6.70
C VAL A 185 25.80 -10.10 -5.58
N GLY A 186 25.42 -11.37 -5.42
CA GLY A 186 26.06 -12.34 -4.52
C GLY A 186 25.44 -12.48 -3.15
N CYS A 187 24.31 -11.82 -2.88
CA CYS A 187 23.57 -12.02 -1.64
C CYS A 187 22.93 -13.41 -1.55
N LEU A 188 22.57 -13.80 -0.34
CA LEU A 188 21.71 -14.93 -0.01
C LEU A 188 20.37 -14.36 0.55
N PRO A 189 19.38 -14.09 -0.33
CA PRO A 189 18.11 -13.54 0.10
C PRO A 189 17.33 -14.48 1.02
N VAL A 190 16.69 -13.90 2.06
CA VAL A 190 15.85 -14.62 3.02
C VAL A 190 14.51 -13.91 3.15
N THR A 191 13.41 -14.61 2.91
CA THR A 191 12.06 -14.05 3.10
C THR A 191 11.70 -14.06 4.58
N ILE A 192 11.43 -12.85 5.13
CA ILE A 192 10.95 -12.68 6.51
C ILE A 192 9.87 -11.58 6.47
N ALA A 193 8.74 -11.83 7.13
CA ALA A 193 7.66 -10.85 7.25
C ALA A 193 8.15 -9.54 7.91
N PHE A 194 7.54 -8.40 7.56
CA PHE A 194 8.00 -7.09 8.05
C PHE A 194 8.01 -7.03 9.59
N GLY A 195 6.95 -7.49 10.25
CA GLY A 195 6.86 -7.48 11.72
C GLY A 195 7.87 -8.38 12.44
N GLU A 196 8.48 -9.36 11.75
CA GLU A 196 9.48 -10.29 12.31
C GLU A 196 10.91 -9.81 12.06
N THR A 197 11.09 -8.77 11.22
CA THR A 197 12.42 -8.33 10.74
C THR A 197 13.33 -7.86 11.87
N TYR A 198 12.81 -7.12 12.84
CA TYR A 198 13.61 -6.66 14.00
C TYR A 198 14.23 -7.85 14.75
N SER A 199 13.41 -8.85 15.08
CA SER A 199 13.86 -10.05 15.81
C SER A 199 14.84 -10.89 14.99
N ALA A 200 14.65 -10.96 13.67
CA ALA A 200 15.55 -11.68 12.76
C ALA A 200 16.93 -11.01 12.68
N LEU A 201 16.99 -9.69 12.62
CA LEU A 201 18.25 -8.93 12.68
C LEU A 201 18.93 -9.09 14.04
N ALA A 202 18.18 -8.92 15.13
CA ALA A 202 18.71 -9.01 16.48
C ALA A 202 19.24 -10.41 16.84
N SER A 203 18.63 -11.46 16.31
CA SER A 203 19.09 -12.86 16.52
C SER A 203 20.20 -13.29 15.56
N GLY A 204 20.52 -12.48 14.53
CA GLY A 204 21.50 -12.83 13.51
C GLY A 204 21.02 -13.89 12.51
N LEU A 205 19.69 -14.07 12.36
CA LEU A 205 19.11 -14.91 11.33
C LEU A 205 19.44 -14.41 9.93
N CYS A 206 19.54 -13.08 9.78
CA CYS A 206 20.05 -12.40 8.59
C CYS A 206 21.19 -11.43 8.96
N ASP A 207 22.04 -11.11 8.00
CA ASP A 207 23.16 -10.20 8.17
C ASP A 207 22.75 -8.73 7.97
N GLY A 208 21.61 -8.52 7.31
CA GLY A 208 21.06 -7.19 7.09
C GLY A 208 19.73 -7.22 6.36
N MET A 209 19.28 -6.04 5.99
CA MET A 209 18.05 -5.79 5.24
C MET A 209 18.21 -4.57 4.33
N GLU A 210 17.24 -4.31 3.49
CA GLU A 210 17.11 -3.05 2.76
C GLU A 210 15.74 -2.41 3.06
N ASN A 211 15.71 -1.09 3.23
CA ASN A 211 14.47 -0.35 3.41
C ASN A 211 14.68 1.17 3.29
N GLU A 212 13.56 1.90 3.33
CA GLU A 212 13.52 3.36 3.38
C GLU A 212 13.68 3.91 4.80
N PHE A 213 14.18 5.12 4.93
CA PHE A 213 14.44 5.75 6.24
C PHE A 213 13.22 5.86 7.16
N PRO A 214 12.00 6.24 6.69
CA PRO A 214 10.84 6.28 7.57
C PRO A 214 10.54 4.94 8.24
N SER A 215 10.60 3.84 7.49
CA SER A 215 10.39 2.48 8.00
C SER A 215 11.53 2.04 8.93
N ILE A 216 12.79 2.35 8.58
CA ILE A 216 13.96 2.08 9.43
C ILE A 216 13.80 2.75 10.79
N LEU A 217 13.37 4.01 10.79
CA LEU A 217 13.23 4.81 12.02
C LEU A 217 12.04 4.32 12.86
N SER A 218 10.86 4.18 12.26
CA SER A 218 9.63 3.83 12.99
C SER A 218 9.66 2.41 13.57
N ALA A 219 10.25 1.44 12.84
CA ALA A 219 10.42 0.07 13.30
C ALA A 219 11.74 -0.16 14.06
N LYS A 220 12.56 0.88 14.26
CA LYS A 220 13.83 0.87 15.00
C LYS A 220 14.85 -0.14 14.48
N PHE A 221 14.85 -0.43 13.19
CA PHE A 221 15.78 -1.39 12.58
C PHE A 221 17.25 -0.97 12.74
N TYR A 222 17.53 0.31 12.96
CA TYR A 222 18.86 0.85 13.24
C TYR A 222 19.46 0.33 14.57
N GLU A 223 18.65 -0.18 15.50
CA GLU A 223 19.16 -0.74 16.76
C GLU A 223 19.91 -2.06 16.52
N PRO A 224 19.31 -3.11 15.87
CA PRO A 224 20.02 -4.34 15.56
C PRO A 224 20.94 -4.24 14.33
N ALA A 225 20.71 -3.30 13.39
CA ALA A 225 21.48 -3.12 12.16
C ALA A 225 21.94 -1.65 12.01
N PRO A 226 22.97 -1.23 12.77
CA PRO A 226 23.34 0.17 12.87
C PRO A 226 24.13 0.72 11.67
N TYR A 227 24.60 -0.14 10.77
CA TYR A 227 25.37 0.28 9.60
C TYR A 227 24.46 0.48 8.41
N ILE A 228 24.35 1.73 7.93
CA ILE A 228 23.51 2.08 6.79
C ILE A 228 24.40 2.48 5.62
N THR A 229 24.22 1.82 4.48
CA THR A 229 24.89 2.17 3.22
C THR A 229 23.85 2.78 2.28
N LEU A 230 24.12 3.99 1.82
CA LEU A 230 23.26 4.74 0.92
C LEU A 230 23.35 4.16 -0.49
N THR A 231 22.64 3.07 -0.73
CA THR A 231 22.59 2.41 -2.04
C THR A 231 21.58 3.06 -2.97
N GLU A 232 20.54 3.70 -2.42
CA GLU A 232 19.49 4.44 -3.14
C GLU A 232 18.97 3.67 -4.36
N HIS A 233 18.91 2.34 -4.25
CA HIS A 233 18.66 1.43 -5.36
C HIS A 233 17.20 1.37 -5.81
N GLU A 234 16.26 1.82 -4.97
CA GLU A 234 14.82 1.81 -5.27
C GLU A 234 14.16 3.05 -4.64
N ILE A 235 13.25 3.68 -5.37
CA ILE A 235 12.32 4.66 -4.79
C ILE A 235 11.04 3.91 -4.45
N THR A 236 10.67 3.90 -3.17
CA THR A 236 9.54 3.12 -2.66
C THR A 236 8.23 3.50 -3.36
N VAL A 237 7.50 2.50 -3.81
CA VAL A 237 6.11 2.59 -4.25
C VAL A 237 5.25 1.76 -3.33
N ARG A 238 4.21 2.36 -2.78
CA ARG A 238 3.21 1.69 -1.94
C ARG A 238 1.82 2.07 -2.43
N PRO A 239 1.21 1.23 -3.26
CA PRO A 239 -0.15 1.50 -3.71
C PRO A 239 -1.13 1.44 -2.52
N LEU A 240 -2.06 2.37 -2.48
CA LEU A 240 -3.29 2.23 -1.72
C LEU A 240 -4.23 1.35 -2.54
N PHE A 241 -4.32 0.10 -2.15
CA PHE A 241 -5.23 -0.85 -2.77
C PHE A 241 -6.62 -0.77 -2.13
N MET A 242 -7.64 -0.95 -2.95
CA MET A 242 -9.04 -1.02 -2.52
C MET A 242 -9.77 -2.14 -3.25
N ASN A 243 -10.69 -2.80 -2.57
CA ASN A 243 -11.60 -3.74 -3.21
C ASN A 243 -12.51 -2.98 -4.19
N ALA A 244 -12.51 -3.43 -5.46
CA ALA A 244 -13.24 -2.74 -6.53
C ALA A 244 -14.77 -2.82 -6.35
N ASP A 245 -15.29 -3.92 -5.80
CA ASP A 245 -16.74 -4.07 -5.57
C ASP A 245 -17.21 -3.12 -4.47
N VAL A 246 -16.39 -2.93 -3.41
CA VAL A 246 -16.66 -1.95 -2.36
C VAL A 246 -16.67 -0.54 -2.95
N PHE A 247 -15.66 -0.17 -3.75
CA PHE A 247 -15.63 1.13 -4.42
C PHE A 247 -16.83 1.33 -5.34
N ASN A 248 -17.17 0.35 -6.17
CA ASN A 248 -18.29 0.42 -7.13
C ASN A 248 -19.66 0.40 -6.45
N SER A 249 -19.77 -0.05 -5.20
CA SER A 249 -21.02 -0.01 -4.42
C SER A 249 -21.38 1.39 -3.92
N MET A 250 -20.42 2.32 -3.94
CA MET A 250 -20.62 3.72 -3.57
C MET A 250 -21.32 4.49 -4.68
N ASP A 251 -22.12 5.49 -4.32
CA ASP A 251 -22.60 6.45 -5.31
C ASP A 251 -21.46 7.32 -5.87
N GLU A 252 -21.69 7.94 -7.03
CA GLU A 252 -20.67 8.76 -7.72
C GLU A 252 -20.10 9.90 -6.85
N ALA A 253 -20.90 10.48 -5.96
CA ALA A 253 -20.48 11.55 -5.07
C ALA A 253 -19.50 11.03 -4.00
N LEU A 254 -19.76 9.84 -3.43
CA LEU A 254 -18.86 9.19 -2.48
C LEU A 254 -17.56 8.73 -3.15
N GLN A 255 -17.65 8.15 -4.37
CA GLN A 255 -16.47 7.79 -5.15
C GLN A 255 -15.58 9.01 -5.40
N ALA A 256 -16.19 10.12 -5.83
CA ALA A 256 -15.47 11.38 -6.08
C ALA A 256 -14.86 11.97 -4.79
N ALA A 257 -15.58 11.90 -3.67
CA ALA A 257 -15.08 12.37 -2.36
C ALA A 257 -13.87 11.54 -1.91
N LEU A 258 -13.92 10.21 -2.03
CA LEU A 258 -12.83 9.32 -1.65
C LEU A 258 -11.60 9.50 -2.55
N LEU A 259 -11.78 9.68 -3.87
CA LEU A 259 -10.68 9.93 -4.81
C LEU A 259 -10.01 11.30 -4.61
N LYS A 260 -10.73 12.25 -4.03
CA LYS A 260 -10.21 13.58 -3.76
C LYS A 260 -9.49 13.67 -2.41
N ALA A 261 -9.84 12.81 -1.47
CA ALA A 261 -9.24 12.74 -0.13
C ALA A 261 -7.84 12.15 -0.16
#